data_3537220539c257d6de63c2dd8d68314d
#
_entry.id   3537220539c257d6de63c2dd8d68314d
#
_cell.length_a   1.000
_cell.length_b   1.000
_cell.length_c   1.000
_cell.angle_alpha   90.00
_cell.angle_beta   90.00
_cell.angle_gamma   90.00
#
_symmetry.space_group_name_H-M   'P 1'
#
loop_
_entity.id
_entity.type
_entity.pdbx_description
1 polymer ?
#
loop_
_entity_poly.entity_id
_entity_poly.type
_entity_poly.pdbx_seq_one_letter_code
_entity_poly.pdbx_strand_id
1 'polypeptide(L)'
;LRARLRALSVSLAAAIEPAAIDPAPSPARARMEAALATVGGDQPEVVAIYVLVPDDGAGRMHFAADWDRRAGEQVAPGTAYDAAGVPLLMAAVRGPQVEREVVADAWGPTLSGYAPVVDAAGRPVAILGVDIAASTIAAREREAIRRAAALFGVAALLLVAIGAVVGR
;
A
#
# COMPACT_ATOMS: atom_id res chain seq x y z
N LEU A 1 1.81 -5.44 -9.72
CA LEU A 1 1.24 -4.79 -8.55
C LEU A 1 2.26 -4.69 -7.42
N ARG A 2 2.84 -5.80 -6.92
CA ARG A 2 3.79 -5.82 -5.78
C ARG A 2 5.02 -4.94 -5.99
N ALA A 3 5.64 -4.97 -7.19
CA ALA A 3 6.78 -4.11 -7.49
C ALA A 3 6.43 -2.61 -7.38
N ARG A 4 5.23 -2.23 -7.84
CA ARG A 4 4.72 -0.86 -7.73
C ARG A 4 4.44 -0.49 -6.27
N LEU A 5 3.81 -1.39 -5.51
CA LEU A 5 3.52 -1.19 -4.10
C LEU A 5 4.82 -1.00 -3.30
N ARG A 6 5.84 -1.85 -3.57
CA ARG A 6 7.17 -1.71 -2.98
C ARG A 6 7.82 -0.36 -3.34
N ALA A 7 7.77 0.03 -4.61
CA ALA A 7 8.34 1.30 -5.04
C ALA A 7 7.65 2.49 -4.37
N LEU A 8 6.32 2.45 -4.26
CA LEU A 8 5.52 3.48 -3.61
C LEU A 8 5.87 3.61 -2.13
N SER A 9 5.88 2.49 -1.38
CA SER A 9 6.22 2.52 0.06
C SER A 9 7.65 3.02 0.30
N VAL A 10 8.62 2.60 -0.53
CA VAL A 10 10.02 3.06 -0.42
C VAL A 10 10.14 4.56 -0.73
N SER A 11 9.50 5.03 -1.80
CA SER A 11 9.58 6.45 -2.19
C SER A 11 8.94 7.36 -1.15
N LEU A 12 7.79 6.96 -0.62
CA LEU A 12 7.13 7.72 0.44
C LEU A 12 7.93 7.72 1.74
N ALA A 13 8.43 6.57 2.18
CA ALA A 13 9.25 6.48 3.38
C ALA A 13 10.50 7.35 3.30
N ALA A 14 11.15 7.39 2.14
CA ALA A 14 12.33 8.25 1.90
C ALA A 14 12.00 9.75 1.90
N ALA A 15 10.76 10.14 1.67
CA ALA A 15 10.30 11.52 1.68
C ALA A 15 9.88 12.03 3.07
N ILE A 16 9.72 11.12 4.05
CA ILE A 16 9.34 11.49 5.41
C ILE A 16 10.57 11.98 6.19
N GLU A 17 10.48 13.21 6.67
CA GLU A 17 11.48 13.75 7.61
C GLU A 17 11.30 13.06 8.98
N PRO A 18 12.36 12.52 9.62
CA PRO A 18 12.25 11.90 10.94
C PRO A 18 11.62 12.80 12.02
N ALA A 19 11.84 14.11 11.94
CA ALA A 19 11.22 15.08 12.85
C ALA A 19 9.69 15.18 12.70
N ALA A 20 9.11 14.65 11.61
CA ALA A 20 7.67 14.63 11.41
C ALA A 20 6.96 13.55 12.24
N ILE A 21 7.73 12.58 12.74
CA ILE A 21 7.21 11.42 13.51
C ILE A 21 6.78 11.86 14.92
N ASP A 22 7.40 12.92 15.46
CA ASP A 22 7.01 13.49 16.75
C ASP A 22 5.52 13.91 16.69
N PRO A 23 4.69 13.50 17.66
CA PRO A 23 3.27 13.83 17.69
C PRO A 23 2.99 15.32 17.88
N ALA A 24 3.97 16.11 18.32
CA ALA A 24 3.81 17.55 18.48
C ALA A 24 3.56 18.23 17.11
N PRO A 25 2.65 19.22 17.06
CA PRO A 25 2.42 19.98 15.84
C PRO A 25 3.69 20.66 15.34
N SER A 26 4.06 20.40 14.10
CA SER A 26 5.24 20.97 13.48
C SER A 26 5.06 21.14 11.96
N PRO A 27 5.82 22.04 11.31
CA PRO A 27 5.78 22.13 9.85
C PRO A 27 6.19 20.84 9.15
N ALA A 28 7.09 20.04 9.71
CA ALA A 28 7.50 18.74 9.19
C ALA A 28 6.34 17.75 9.22
N ARG A 29 5.62 17.69 10.34
CA ARG A 29 4.43 16.86 10.48
C ARG A 29 3.34 17.25 9.49
N ALA A 30 3.03 18.54 9.37
CA ALA A 30 2.03 19.01 8.41
C ALA A 30 2.38 18.65 6.96
N ARG A 31 3.68 18.71 6.58
CA ARG A 31 4.14 18.26 5.25
C ARG A 31 3.97 16.76 5.07
N MET A 32 4.30 15.95 6.08
CA MET A 32 4.09 14.50 6.04
C MET A 32 2.61 14.18 5.81
N GLU A 33 1.71 14.70 6.63
CA GLU A 33 0.27 14.45 6.52
C GLU A 33 -0.29 14.89 5.16
N ALA A 34 0.13 16.05 4.65
CA ALA A 34 -0.23 16.52 3.32
C ALA A 34 0.30 15.60 2.20
N ALA A 35 1.51 15.07 2.34
CA ALA A 35 2.09 14.14 1.37
C ALA A 35 1.33 12.80 1.35
N LEU A 36 0.98 12.25 2.52
CA LEU A 36 0.17 11.02 2.61
C LEU A 36 -1.19 11.24 1.95
N ALA A 37 -1.86 12.36 2.25
CA ALA A 37 -3.17 12.70 1.68
C ALA A 37 -3.11 12.90 0.15
N THR A 38 -2.07 13.57 -0.35
CA THR A 38 -1.88 13.79 -1.78
C THR A 38 -1.68 12.45 -2.50
N VAL A 39 -0.74 11.64 -2.04
CA VAL A 39 -0.44 10.35 -2.68
C VAL A 39 -1.65 9.41 -2.56
N GLY A 40 -2.28 9.34 -1.40
CA GLY A 40 -3.47 8.54 -1.22
C GLY A 40 -4.62 9.00 -2.13
N GLY A 41 -4.83 10.30 -2.28
CA GLY A 41 -5.82 10.88 -3.19
C GLY A 41 -5.58 10.52 -4.65
N ASP A 42 -4.33 10.60 -5.10
CA ASP A 42 -3.93 10.39 -6.49
C ASP A 42 -3.86 8.90 -6.90
N GLN A 43 -3.79 7.98 -5.94
CA GLN A 43 -3.70 6.53 -6.20
C GLN A 43 -5.01 5.82 -5.85
N PRO A 44 -5.95 5.65 -6.81
CA PRO A 44 -7.30 5.13 -6.52
C PRO A 44 -7.32 3.71 -5.94
N GLU A 45 -6.25 2.93 -6.13
CA GLU A 45 -6.09 1.61 -5.55
C GLU A 45 -5.66 1.61 -4.08
N VAL A 46 -5.03 2.68 -3.62
CA VAL A 46 -4.57 2.81 -2.23
C VAL A 46 -5.76 3.15 -1.33
N VAL A 47 -5.92 2.40 -0.26
CA VAL A 47 -6.99 2.62 0.72
C VAL A 47 -6.47 3.22 2.02
N ALA A 48 -5.23 2.92 2.42
CA ALA A 48 -4.61 3.52 3.58
C ALA A 48 -3.11 3.74 3.37
N ILE A 49 -2.57 4.76 4.00
CA ILE A 49 -1.14 5.04 4.14
C ILE A 49 -0.90 5.48 5.58
N TYR A 50 -0.03 4.78 6.28
CA TYR A 50 0.21 5.05 7.69
C TYR A 50 1.69 5.00 8.05
N VAL A 51 2.02 5.63 9.16
CA VAL A 51 3.37 5.61 9.75
C VAL A 51 3.25 5.06 11.16
N LEU A 52 3.94 3.95 11.41
CA LEU A 52 3.98 3.26 12.70
C LEU A 52 5.36 3.39 13.33
N VAL A 53 5.39 3.73 14.61
CA VAL A 53 6.62 3.80 15.41
C VAL A 53 6.67 2.59 16.32
N PRO A 54 7.76 1.79 16.29
CA PRO A 54 7.95 0.71 17.24
C PRO A 54 8.12 1.23 18.68
N ASP A 55 7.41 0.63 19.64
CA ASP A 55 7.52 1.04 21.05
C ASP A 55 8.70 0.34 21.75
N ASP A 56 8.71 -1.00 21.79
CA ASP A 56 9.63 -1.75 22.63
C ASP A 56 10.16 -3.06 22.03
N GLY A 57 10.01 -3.26 20.73
CA GLY A 57 10.50 -4.46 20.05
C GLY A 57 9.67 -5.74 20.23
N ALA A 58 8.61 -5.71 21.05
CA ALA A 58 7.73 -6.86 21.30
C ALA A 58 6.54 -6.93 20.32
N GLY A 59 6.59 -6.22 19.20
CA GLY A 59 5.50 -6.15 18.23
C GLY A 59 4.47 -5.06 18.53
N ARG A 60 4.65 -4.29 19.59
CA ARG A 60 3.82 -3.11 19.85
C ARG A 60 4.36 -1.92 19.09
N MET A 61 3.43 -1.18 18.49
CA MET A 61 3.68 0.05 17.76
C MET A 61 2.59 1.07 18.09
N HIS A 62 2.79 2.30 17.69
CA HIS A 62 1.73 3.30 17.68
C HIS A 62 1.73 4.07 16.36
N PHE A 63 0.56 4.59 15.99
CA PHE A 63 0.42 5.42 14.80
C PHE A 63 1.08 6.79 15.05
N ALA A 64 2.01 7.18 14.20
CA ALA A 64 2.48 8.56 14.12
C ALA A 64 1.62 9.39 13.17
N ALA A 65 1.18 8.81 12.06
CA ALA A 65 0.25 9.41 11.11
C ALA A 65 -0.56 8.32 10.42
N ASP A 66 -1.74 8.69 9.95
CA ASP A 66 -2.61 7.82 9.18
C ASP A 66 -3.42 8.64 8.17
N TRP A 67 -3.54 8.13 6.96
CA TRP A 67 -4.48 8.55 5.96
C TRP A 67 -5.28 7.34 5.47
N ASP A 68 -6.56 7.38 5.64
CA ASP A 68 -7.48 6.34 5.14
C ASP A 68 -8.51 6.96 4.20
N ARG A 69 -8.76 6.26 3.09
CA ARG A 69 -9.77 6.67 2.09
C ARG A 69 -11.19 6.47 2.62
N ARG A 70 -11.38 5.53 3.53
CA ARG A 70 -12.67 5.18 4.10
C ARG A 70 -13.03 6.20 5.18
N ALA A 71 -14.18 6.82 5.04
CA ALA A 71 -14.64 7.83 5.99
C ALA A 71 -14.80 7.21 7.40
N GLY A 72 -14.16 7.84 8.39
CA GLY A 72 -14.23 7.42 9.79
C GLY A 72 -13.25 6.32 10.20
N GLU A 73 -12.43 5.80 9.28
CA GLU A 73 -11.43 4.77 9.58
C GLU A 73 -10.05 5.35 9.94
N GLN A 74 -9.85 6.64 9.73
CA GLN A 74 -8.58 7.28 10.05
C GLN A 74 -8.26 7.20 11.54
N VAL A 75 -7.04 6.75 11.84
CA VAL A 75 -6.56 6.50 13.20
C VAL A 75 -5.82 7.71 13.75
N ALA A 76 -6.13 8.08 14.99
CA ALA A 76 -5.47 9.20 15.65
C ALA A 76 -4.01 8.87 16.01
N PRO A 77 -3.10 9.84 15.90
CA PRO A 77 -1.72 9.68 16.37
C PRO A 77 -1.65 9.24 17.84
N GLY A 78 -0.70 8.36 18.16
CA GLY A 78 -0.54 7.77 19.49
C GLY A 78 -1.42 6.53 19.74
N THR A 79 -2.35 6.19 18.84
CA THR A 79 -3.14 4.97 18.96
C THR A 79 -2.24 3.75 18.85
N ALA A 80 -2.37 2.82 19.80
CA ALA A 80 -1.59 1.59 19.83
C ALA A 80 -2.00 0.63 18.69
N TYR A 81 -1.01 -0.08 18.14
CA TYR A 81 -1.17 -1.12 17.15
C TYR A 81 -0.39 -2.37 17.55
N ASP A 82 -1.04 -3.52 17.53
CA ASP A 82 -0.39 -4.82 17.75
C ASP A 82 0.04 -5.42 16.39
N ALA A 83 1.33 -5.35 16.12
CA ALA A 83 1.95 -5.89 14.91
C ALA A 83 2.40 -7.36 15.05
N ALA A 84 2.17 -8.03 16.19
CA ALA A 84 2.63 -9.39 16.43
C ALA A 84 2.09 -10.39 15.38
N GLY A 85 0.87 -10.15 14.87
CA GLY A 85 0.25 -10.93 13.81
C GLY A 85 0.71 -10.59 12.38
N VAL A 86 1.58 -9.59 12.19
CA VAL A 86 2.02 -9.07 10.87
C VAL A 86 3.55 -9.18 10.72
N PRO A 87 4.10 -10.37 10.48
CA PRO A 87 5.54 -10.61 10.51
C PRO A 87 6.33 -9.81 9.46
N LEU A 88 5.74 -9.48 8.31
CA LEU A 88 6.41 -8.67 7.30
C LEU A 88 6.47 -7.19 7.68
N LEU A 89 5.48 -6.67 8.39
CA LEU A 89 5.55 -5.35 9.00
C LEU A 89 6.71 -5.28 10.00
N MET A 90 6.81 -6.26 10.90
CA MET A 90 7.93 -6.36 11.84
C MET A 90 9.29 -6.50 11.15
N ALA A 91 9.36 -7.22 10.04
CA ALA A 91 10.59 -7.37 9.26
C ALA A 91 10.99 -6.08 8.52
N ALA A 92 10.05 -5.15 8.32
CA ALA A 92 10.29 -3.92 7.57
C ALA A 92 11.27 -2.95 8.24
N VAL A 93 11.55 -3.09 9.54
CA VAL A 93 12.65 -2.37 10.21
C VAL A 93 14.01 -2.67 9.58
N ARG A 94 14.19 -3.82 8.94
CA ARG A 94 15.43 -4.23 8.29
C ARG A 94 15.51 -3.93 6.81
N GLY A 95 14.39 -3.50 6.22
CA GLY A 95 14.30 -3.15 4.80
C GLY A 95 12.90 -3.38 4.23
N PRO A 96 12.62 -2.84 3.05
CA PRO A 96 11.29 -2.86 2.46
C PRO A 96 10.72 -4.27 2.27
N GLN A 97 9.47 -4.46 2.68
CA GLN A 97 8.71 -5.71 2.58
C GLN A 97 7.42 -5.48 1.78
N VAL A 98 6.90 -6.53 1.17
CA VAL A 98 5.57 -6.53 0.52
C VAL A 98 4.92 -7.88 0.78
N GLU A 99 3.65 -7.86 1.19
CA GLU A 99 2.87 -9.07 1.39
C GLU A 99 2.76 -9.88 0.09
N ARG A 100 2.79 -11.19 0.23
CA ARG A 100 2.64 -12.11 -0.91
C ARG A 100 1.19 -12.38 -1.24
N GLU A 101 0.35 -12.33 -0.22
CA GLU A 101 -1.09 -12.61 -0.25
C GLU A 101 -1.84 -11.51 0.47
N VAL A 102 -3.13 -11.46 0.26
CA VAL A 102 -4.02 -10.57 0.99
C VAL A 102 -4.05 -11.01 2.47
N VAL A 103 -3.79 -10.07 3.35
CA VAL A 103 -3.89 -10.26 4.81
C VAL A 103 -5.12 -9.51 5.29
N ALA A 104 -5.86 -10.10 6.22
CA ALA A 104 -7.01 -9.47 6.86
C ALA A 104 -6.66 -9.08 8.30
N ASP A 105 -6.91 -7.84 8.65
CA ASP A 105 -6.80 -7.30 10.00
C ASP A 105 -8.12 -6.63 10.44
N ALA A 106 -8.04 -5.78 11.48
CA ALA A 106 -9.21 -5.06 11.99
C ALA A 106 -9.82 -4.07 10.96
N TRP A 107 -9.05 -3.64 9.98
CA TRP A 107 -9.47 -2.70 8.92
C TRP A 107 -9.86 -3.40 7.61
N GLY A 108 -9.81 -4.72 7.58
CA GLY A 108 -10.25 -5.53 6.47
C GLY A 108 -9.14 -6.16 5.65
N PRO A 109 -9.49 -6.85 4.54
CA PRO A 109 -8.52 -7.56 3.72
C PRO A 109 -7.76 -6.59 2.79
N THR A 110 -6.44 -6.52 2.95
CA THR A 110 -5.53 -5.67 2.17
C THR A 110 -4.31 -6.44 1.66
N LEU A 111 -3.66 -5.90 0.64
CA LEU A 111 -2.30 -6.25 0.25
C LEU A 111 -1.40 -5.07 0.62
N SER A 112 -0.44 -5.28 1.50
CA SER A 112 0.34 -4.23 2.11
C SER A 112 1.79 -4.24 1.66
N GLY A 113 2.36 -3.03 1.56
CA GLY A 113 3.78 -2.80 1.35
C GLY A 113 4.35 -1.91 2.45
N TYR A 114 5.49 -2.30 2.98
CA TYR A 114 6.13 -1.62 4.11
C TYR A 114 7.53 -1.15 3.76
N ALA A 115 7.93 0.01 4.26
CA ALA A 115 9.30 0.50 4.14
C ALA A 115 9.74 1.23 5.40
N PRO A 116 11.02 1.10 5.81
CA PRO A 116 11.52 1.81 6.97
C PRO A 116 11.69 3.30 6.66
N VAL A 117 11.27 4.14 7.58
CA VAL A 117 11.67 5.54 7.66
C VAL A 117 12.96 5.58 8.46
N VAL A 118 14.02 6.17 7.91
CA VAL A 118 15.34 6.17 8.52
C VAL A 118 15.80 7.56 8.90
N ASP A 119 16.57 7.66 9.99
CA ASP A 119 17.24 8.90 10.36
C ASP A 119 18.49 9.18 9.52
N ALA A 120 19.15 10.30 9.78
CA ALA A 120 20.37 10.69 9.07
C ALA A 120 21.54 9.72 9.24
N ALA A 121 21.51 8.85 10.26
CA ALA A 121 22.48 7.80 10.49
C ALA A 121 22.08 6.46 9.83
N GLY A 122 20.96 6.43 9.10
CA GLY A 122 20.42 5.23 8.46
C GLY A 122 19.72 4.28 9.43
N ARG A 123 19.41 4.70 10.64
CA ARG A 123 18.71 3.87 11.63
C ARG A 123 17.21 3.97 11.40
N PRO A 124 16.48 2.84 11.40
CA PRO A 124 15.02 2.86 11.26
C PRO A 124 14.39 3.49 12.53
N VAL A 125 13.55 4.49 12.32
CA VAL A 125 12.84 5.22 13.38
C VAL A 125 11.33 5.01 13.32
N ALA A 126 10.81 4.61 12.16
CA ALA A 126 9.42 4.26 11.94
C ALA A 126 9.29 3.32 10.74
N ILE A 127 8.08 2.81 10.51
CA ILE A 127 7.72 2.05 9.32
C ILE A 127 6.55 2.75 8.65
N LEU A 128 6.68 3.03 7.36
CA LEU A 128 5.56 3.44 6.51
C LEU A 128 4.90 2.22 5.91
N GLY A 129 3.58 2.12 6.04
CA GLY A 129 2.74 1.13 5.38
C GLY A 129 1.87 1.77 4.30
N VAL A 130 1.64 1.02 3.21
CA VAL A 130 0.70 1.35 2.14
C VAL A 130 -0.16 0.14 1.87
N ASP A 131 -1.48 0.33 1.93
CA ASP A 131 -2.46 -0.74 1.76
C ASP A 131 -3.29 -0.56 0.49
N ILE A 132 -3.47 -1.68 -0.22
CA ILE A 132 -4.37 -1.79 -1.37
C ILE A 132 -5.50 -2.75 -0.99
N ALA A 133 -6.77 -2.33 -1.15
CA ALA A 133 -7.90 -3.19 -0.84
C ALA A 133 -7.96 -4.44 -1.72
N ALA A 134 -8.28 -5.58 -1.13
CA ALA A 134 -8.46 -6.85 -1.86
C ALA A 134 -9.53 -6.75 -2.96
N SER A 135 -10.59 -5.98 -2.74
CA SER A 135 -11.63 -5.71 -3.75
C SER A 135 -11.08 -5.06 -5.02
N THR A 136 -10.12 -4.15 -4.88
CA THR A 136 -9.44 -3.49 -6.00
C THR A 136 -8.59 -4.49 -6.79
N ILE A 137 -7.91 -5.41 -6.11
CA ILE A 137 -7.11 -6.46 -6.74
C ILE A 137 -8.03 -7.37 -7.57
N ALA A 138 -9.10 -7.87 -6.95
CA ALA A 138 -10.08 -8.73 -7.63
C ALA A 138 -10.78 -8.03 -8.80
N ALA A 139 -11.05 -6.73 -8.72
CA ALA A 139 -11.62 -5.96 -9.82
C ALA A 139 -10.65 -5.87 -11.02
N ARG A 140 -9.36 -5.64 -10.77
CA ARG A 140 -8.32 -5.60 -11.83
C ARG A 140 -8.13 -6.96 -12.50
N GLU A 141 -8.13 -8.04 -11.74
CA GLU A 141 -8.03 -9.40 -12.29
C GLU A 141 -9.21 -9.72 -13.20
N ARG A 142 -10.43 -9.42 -12.76
CA ARG A 142 -11.64 -9.59 -13.58
C ARG A 142 -11.60 -8.78 -14.86
N GLU A 143 -11.12 -7.54 -14.80
CA GLU A 143 -10.99 -6.67 -15.97
C GLU A 143 -9.95 -7.22 -16.95
N ALA A 144 -8.81 -7.69 -16.46
CA ALA A 144 -7.78 -8.31 -17.30
C ALA A 144 -8.31 -9.56 -18.01
N ILE A 145 -9.04 -10.42 -17.30
CA ILE A 145 -9.68 -11.61 -17.88
C ILE A 145 -10.71 -11.22 -18.95
N ARG A 146 -11.56 -10.23 -18.68
CA ARG A 146 -12.54 -9.74 -19.66
C ARG A 146 -11.87 -9.22 -20.93
N ARG A 147 -10.81 -8.42 -20.81
CA ARG A 147 -10.07 -7.89 -21.96
C ARG A 147 -9.42 -9.02 -22.77
N ALA A 148 -8.81 -9.99 -22.11
CA ALA A 148 -8.24 -11.15 -22.77
C ALA A 148 -9.32 -11.95 -23.52
N ALA A 149 -10.45 -12.25 -22.89
CA ALA A 149 -11.56 -12.96 -23.53
C ALA A 149 -12.12 -12.21 -24.75
N ALA A 150 -12.26 -10.88 -24.68
CA ALA A 150 -12.69 -10.07 -25.80
C ALA A 150 -11.71 -10.13 -26.99
N LEU A 151 -10.39 -10.04 -26.73
CA LEU A 151 -9.36 -10.15 -27.75
C LEU A 151 -9.36 -11.54 -28.43
N PHE A 152 -9.48 -12.61 -27.63
CA PHE A 152 -9.61 -13.97 -28.18
C PHE A 152 -10.89 -14.15 -29.01
N GLY A 153 -12.01 -13.57 -28.55
CA GLY A 153 -13.26 -13.60 -29.33
C GLY A 153 -13.14 -12.91 -30.67
N VAL A 154 -12.54 -11.72 -30.71
CA VAL A 154 -12.28 -11.01 -31.99
C VAL A 154 -11.36 -11.79 -32.88
N ALA A 155 -10.26 -12.34 -32.36
CA ALA A 155 -9.33 -13.17 -33.16
C ALA A 155 -10.01 -14.41 -33.75
N ALA A 156 -10.84 -15.10 -32.96
CA ALA A 156 -11.61 -16.25 -33.45
C ALA A 156 -12.58 -15.90 -34.58
N LEU A 157 -13.30 -14.77 -34.41
CA LEU A 157 -14.21 -14.27 -35.47
C LEU A 157 -13.46 -13.94 -36.77
N LEU A 158 -12.30 -13.32 -36.68
CA LEU A 158 -11.45 -13.00 -37.84
C LEU A 158 -10.97 -14.28 -38.54
N LEU A 159 -10.55 -15.28 -37.78
CA LEU A 159 -10.12 -16.58 -38.36
C LEU A 159 -11.28 -17.27 -39.08
N VAL A 160 -12.48 -17.28 -38.53
CA VAL A 160 -13.68 -17.82 -39.18
C VAL A 160 -14.01 -17.06 -40.46
N ALA A 161 -13.94 -15.71 -40.41
CA ALA A 161 -14.19 -14.88 -41.58
C ALA A 161 -13.17 -15.14 -42.73
N ILE A 162 -11.88 -15.23 -42.38
CA ILE A 162 -10.82 -15.56 -43.34
C ILE A 162 -11.05 -16.95 -43.92
N GLY A 163 -11.33 -17.97 -43.11
CA GLY A 163 -11.62 -19.33 -43.56
C GLY A 163 -12.81 -19.38 -44.50
N ALA A 164 -13.86 -18.62 -44.26
CA ALA A 164 -15.03 -18.55 -45.14
C ALA A 164 -14.75 -17.85 -46.48
N VAL A 165 -13.79 -16.95 -46.55
CA VAL A 165 -13.37 -16.27 -47.79
C VAL A 165 -12.44 -17.16 -48.63
N VAL A 166 -11.49 -17.82 -47.98
CA VAL A 166 -10.48 -18.67 -48.68
C VAL A 166 -11.07 -20.01 -49.15
N GLY A 167 -12.11 -20.52 -48.47
CA GLY A 167 -12.76 -21.78 -48.81
C GLY A 167 -13.86 -21.68 -49.87
N ARG A 168 -14.05 -20.48 -50.47
CA ARG A 168 -14.90 -20.26 -51.67
C ARG A 168 -14.08 -20.24 -52.94
#